data_fbef67832d0e367b0ba4366bc41f7bd4
#
_entry.id   fbef67832d0e367b0ba4366bc41f7bd4
#
_cell.length_a   1.000
_cell.length_b   1.000
_cell.length_c   1.000
_cell.angle_alpha   90.00
_cell.angle_beta   90.00
_cell.angle_gamma   90.00
#
_symmetry.space_group_name_H-M   'P 1'
#
loop_
_entity.id
_entity.type
_entity.pdbx_description
1 polymer ?
#
loop_
_entity_poly.entity_id
_entity_poly.type
_entity_poly.pdbx_seq_one_letter_code
_entity_poly.pdbx_strand_id
1 'polypeptide(L)'
;MNELRARVLQDRCVISAGGRPLYHATTTFDGAALDVRVRELPIIHLFVPDAAGVLEGARGLIARTLGVAPDSFDVTADADKQLPRA
;
A
#
# COMPACT_ATOMS: atom_id res chain seq x y z
N MET A 1 2.59 -21.64 -5.52
CA MET A 1 2.59 -21.00 -4.25
C MET A 1 2.55 -19.50 -4.40
N ASN A 2 1.80 -18.85 -3.61
CA ASN A 2 1.54 -17.46 -3.81
C ASN A 2 1.89 -16.69 -2.54
N GLU A 3 2.97 -15.95 -2.57
CA GLU A 3 3.41 -15.19 -1.40
C GLU A 3 2.41 -14.10 -1.03
N LEU A 4 1.79 -13.50 -2.02
CA LEU A 4 0.79 -12.49 -1.74
C LEU A 4 -0.37 -13.07 -0.94
N ARG A 5 -0.83 -14.25 -1.35
CA ARG A 5 -1.93 -14.88 -0.67
C ARG A 5 -1.58 -15.20 0.78
N ALA A 6 -0.38 -15.71 0.99
CA ALA A 6 0.05 -16.04 2.35
C ALA A 6 0.12 -14.78 3.21
N ARG A 7 0.64 -13.68 2.65
CA ARG A 7 0.72 -12.44 3.39
C ARG A 7 -0.66 -11.87 3.69
N VAL A 8 -1.57 -11.97 2.73
CA VAL A 8 -2.94 -11.49 2.94
C VAL A 8 -3.59 -12.24 4.10
N LEU A 9 -3.46 -13.57 4.11
CA LEU A 9 -4.06 -14.36 5.16
C LEU A 9 -3.44 -14.04 6.51
N GLN A 10 -2.14 -13.87 6.56
CA GLN A 10 -1.46 -13.55 7.79
C GLN A 10 -1.93 -12.19 8.32
N ASP A 11 -2.00 -11.20 7.47
CA ASP A 11 -2.37 -9.86 7.90
C ASP A 11 -3.84 -9.78 8.31
N ARG A 12 -4.71 -10.55 7.66
CA ARG A 12 -6.10 -10.62 8.08
C ARG A 12 -6.20 -11.20 9.48
N CYS A 13 -5.38 -12.18 9.79
CA CYS A 13 -5.38 -12.75 11.13
C CYS A 13 -4.92 -11.74 12.16
N VAL A 14 -3.90 -10.94 11.83
CA VAL A 14 -3.43 -9.91 12.73
C VAL A 14 -4.53 -8.90 13.02
N ILE A 15 -5.24 -8.48 11.97
CA ILE A 15 -6.31 -7.51 12.12
C ILE A 15 -7.45 -8.09 12.95
N SER A 16 -7.80 -9.34 12.70
CA SER A 16 -8.86 -9.99 13.47
C SER A 16 -8.52 -10.08 14.95
N ALA A 17 -7.24 -10.15 15.26
CA ALA A 17 -6.79 -10.22 16.64
C ALA A 17 -6.61 -8.85 17.27
N GLY A 18 -6.96 -7.79 16.56
CA GLY A 18 -6.86 -6.43 17.07
C GLY A 18 -5.58 -5.71 16.76
N GLY A 19 -4.70 -6.31 15.97
CA GLY A 19 -3.47 -5.66 15.55
C GLY A 19 -3.70 -4.71 14.40
N ARG A 20 -2.74 -3.81 14.18
CA ARG A 20 -2.80 -2.86 13.08
C ARG A 20 -1.51 -2.94 12.28
N PRO A 21 -1.50 -3.73 11.20
CA PRO A 21 -0.30 -3.79 10.37
C PRO A 21 0.02 -2.42 9.76
N LEU A 22 1.28 -2.17 9.55
CA LEU A 22 1.75 -0.95 8.90
C LEU A 22 2.25 -1.29 7.51
N TYR A 23 1.78 -0.55 6.53
CA TYR A 23 2.18 -0.75 5.15
C TYR A 23 2.93 0.48 4.64
N HIS A 24 3.89 0.24 3.78
CA HIS A 24 4.72 1.31 3.22
C HIS A 24 4.40 1.44 1.73
N ALA A 25 3.87 2.58 1.37
CA ALA A 25 3.58 2.88 -0.03
C ALA A 25 4.79 3.57 -0.64
N THR A 26 5.25 3.05 -1.76
CA THR A 26 6.34 3.66 -2.51
C THR A 26 5.81 4.13 -3.84
N THR A 27 6.41 5.20 -4.37
CA THR A 27 5.94 5.78 -5.61
C THR A 27 7.08 5.91 -6.60
N THR A 28 6.73 5.73 -7.87
CA THR A 28 7.65 5.95 -8.97
C THR A 28 6.91 6.72 -10.04
N PHE A 29 7.52 7.79 -10.54
CA PHE A 29 6.91 8.56 -11.60
C PHE A 29 7.01 7.78 -12.91
N ASP A 30 5.88 7.66 -13.59
CA ASP A 30 5.81 6.87 -14.80
C ASP A 30 5.30 7.74 -15.95
N GLY A 31 5.94 8.87 -16.15
CA GLY A 31 5.61 9.74 -17.26
C GLY A 31 4.39 10.61 -17.03
N ALA A 32 3.23 10.00 -16.92
CA ALA A 32 1.99 10.75 -16.77
C ALA A 32 1.34 10.57 -15.42
N ALA A 33 1.78 9.58 -14.66
CA ALA A 33 1.12 9.27 -13.39
C ALA A 33 2.14 8.68 -12.42
N LEU A 34 1.73 8.53 -11.18
CA LEU A 34 2.57 7.91 -10.16
C LEU A 34 2.15 6.45 -10.01
N ASP A 35 3.12 5.56 -10.10
CA ASP A 35 2.91 4.14 -9.86
C ASP A 35 3.10 3.90 -8.38
N VAL A 36 2.03 3.57 -7.68
CA VAL A 36 2.05 3.37 -6.24
C VAL A 36 2.11 1.90 -5.95
N ARG A 37 3.12 1.49 -5.21
CA ARG A 37 3.29 0.10 -4.82
C ARG A 37 3.36 0.00 -3.32
N VAL A 38 2.98 -1.16 -2.80
CA VAL A 38 3.00 -1.42 -1.37
C VAL A 38 4.12 -2.40 -1.10
N ARG A 39 5.07 -1.99 -0.27
CA ARG A 39 6.26 -2.80 -0.05
C ARG A 39 5.92 -4.20 0.46
N GLU A 40 4.98 -4.29 1.37
CA GLU A 40 4.62 -5.56 2.00
C GLU A 40 3.72 -6.42 1.13
N LEU A 41 3.20 -5.85 0.06
CA LEU A 41 2.32 -6.58 -0.86
C LEU A 41 2.82 -6.33 -2.27
N PRO A 42 3.96 -6.93 -2.62
CA PRO A 42 4.73 -6.47 -3.78
C PRO A 42 4.07 -6.66 -5.14
N ILE A 43 3.07 -7.52 -5.24
CA ILE A 43 2.45 -7.76 -6.53
C ILE A 43 1.43 -6.70 -6.89
N ILE A 44 0.83 -6.06 -5.88
CA ILE A 44 -0.24 -5.11 -6.16
C ILE A 44 0.33 -3.71 -6.36
N HIS A 45 -0.32 -2.95 -7.23
CA HIS A 45 0.04 -1.55 -7.43
C HIS A 45 -1.12 -0.84 -8.10
N LEU A 46 -1.06 0.48 -8.13
CA LEU A 46 -2.06 1.28 -8.81
C LEU A 46 -1.40 2.57 -9.28
N PHE A 47 -2.08 3.27 -10.17
CA PHE A 47 -1.61 4.55 -10.66
C PHE A 47 -2.50 5.66 -10.12
N VAL A 48 -1.89 6.75 -9.68
CA VAL A 48 -2.61 7.93 -9.25
C VAL A 48 -2.07 9.14 -9.99
N PRO A 49 -2.90 10.17 -10.21
CA PRO A 49 -2.46 11.30 -11.02
C PRO A 49 -1.45 12.20 -10.32
N ASP A 50 -1.48 12.25 -9.00
CA ASP A 50 -0.56 13.14 -8.29
C ASP A 50 -0.31 12.61 -6.89
N ALA A 51 0.61 13.29 -6.20
CA ALA A 51 1.04 12.84 -4.89
C ALA A 51 -0.06 12.90 -3.84
N ALA A 52 -1.04 13.75 -4.03
CA ALA A 52 -2.11 13.88 -3.05
C ALA A 52 -2.95 12.61 -2.95
N GLY A 53 -3.00 11.82 -4.01
CA GLY A 53 -3.80 10.60 -4.01
C GLY A 53 -3.06 9.35 -3.55
N VAL A 54 -1.78 9.47 -3.18
CA VAL A 54 -0.98 8.27 -2.91
C VAL A 54 -1.46 7.51 -1.69
N LEU A 55 -1.60 8.20 -0.56
CA LEU A 55 -1.99 7.50 0.66
C LEU A 55 -3.39 6.93 0.56
N GLU A 56 -4.31 7.70 0.05
CA GLU A 56 -5.69 7.23 -0.05
C GLU A 56 -5.82 6.11 -1.05
N GLY A 57 -5.12 6.22 -2.18
CA GLY A 57 -5.12 5.16 -3.18
C GLY A 57 -4.54 3.87 -2.62
N ALA A 58 -3.41 3.98 -1.92
CA ALA A 58 -2.79 2.80 -1.33
C ALA A 58 -3.70 2.17 -0.29
N ARG A 59 -4.34 2.99 0.54
CA ARG A 59 -5.24 2.46 1.56
C ARG A 59 -6.41 1.71 0.94
N GLY A 60 -7.00 2.26 -0.10
CA GLY A 60 -8.09 1.58 -0.78
C GLY A 60 -7.65 0.28 -1.42
N LEU A 61 -6.47 0.28 -2.04
CA LEU A 61 -5.95 -0.93 -2.66
C LEU A 61 -5.70 -2.02 -1.62
N ILE A 62 -5.07 -1.65 -0.52
CA ILE A 62 -4.78 -2.61 0.55
C ILE A 62 -6.08 -3.16 1.13
N ALA A 63 -7.04 -2.29 1.42
CA ALA A 63 -8.30 -2.71 1.99
C ALA A 63 -9.02 -3.71 1.10
N ARG A 64 -9.01 -3.43 -0.21
CA ARG A 64 -9.65 -4.32 -1.16
C ARG A 64 -8.91 -5.65 -1.27
N THR A 65 -7.59 -5.58 -1.26
CA THR A 65 -6.78 -6.79 -1.36
C THR A 65 -6.96 -7.69 -0.14
N LEU A 66 -7.01 -7.10 1.04
CA LEU A 66 -7.18 -7.85 2.27
C LEU A 66 -8.62 -8.19 2.56
N GLY A 67 -9.56 -7.46 1.99
CA GLY A 67 -10.97 -7.67 2.30
C GLY A 67 -11.34 -7.18 3.68
N VAL A 68 -10.77 -6.05 4.10
CA VAL A 68 -11.01 -5.48 5.43
C VAL A 68 -11.36 -4.01 5.29
N ALA A 69 -11.80 -3.42 6.39
CA ALA A 69 -12.12 -1.99 6.40
C ALA A 69 -10.85 -1.18 6.22
N PRO A 70 -10.92 -0.04 5.52
CA PRO A 70 -9.72 0.75 5.22
C PRO A 70 -9.07 1.38 6.44
N ASP A 71 -9.73 1.41 7.57
CA ASP A 71 -9.13 1.97 8.79
C ASP A 71 -8.63 0.89 9.74
N SER A 72 -8.51 -0.37 9.25
CA SER A 72 -8.04 -1.48 10.07
C SER A 72 -6.52 -1.55 10.15
N PHE A 73 -5.82 -0.73 9.41
CA PHE A 73 -4.36 -0.80 9.32
C PHE A 73 -3.83 0.62 9.10
N ASP A 74 -2.51 0.74 9.14
CA ASP A 74 -1.87 2.03 8.92
C ASP A 74 -1.08 2.00 7.63
N VAL A 75 -0.99 3.15 6.98
CA VAL A 75 -0.25 3.29 5.73
C VAL A 75 0.62 4.53 5.85
N THR A 76 1.86 4.40 5.43
CA THR A 76 2.75 5.54 5.34
C THR A 76 3.37 5.58 3.96
N ALA A 77 3.72 6.74 3.49
CA ALA A 77 4.31 6.91 2.18
C ALA A 77 5.79 7.18 2.29
N ASP A 78 6.56 6.52 1.44
CA ASP A 78 8.01 6.69 1.41
C ASP A 78 8.46 7.55 0.25
N ALA A 79 7.55 8.26 -0.38
CA ALA A 79 7.86 8.96 -1.60
C ALA A 79 8.96 9.99 -1.43
N ASP A 80 8.99 10.63 -0.29
CA ASP A 80 9.97 11.69 -0.06
C ASP A 80 11.39 11.16 -0.07
N LYS A 81 11.58 9.90 0.19
CA LYS A 81 12.90 9.33 0.17
C LYS A 81 13.42 9.17 -1.22
N GLN A 82 12.54 9.07 -2.17
CA GLN A 82 12.93 8.82 -3.54
C GLN A 82 13.04 10.07 -4.35
N LEU A 83 12.57 11.17 -3.83
CA LEU A 83 12.64 12.41 -4.56
C LEU A 83 13.98 13.04 -4.34
N PRO A 84 14.67 13.38 -5.42
CA PRO A 84 15.92 14.11 -5.28
C PRO A 84 15.64 15.44 -4.64
N ARG A 85 16.44 15.79 -3.70
CA ARG A 85 16.29 17.10 -3.14
C ARG A 85 16.99 18.01 -4.04
N ALA A 86 16.29 18.76 -4.72
CA ALA A 86 16.91 19.61 -5.73
C ALA A 86 17.75 20.69 -5.11
#